data_17fc37a99da844da2e8e4cf6dc4a4a78
#
_entry.id   17fc37a99da844da2e8e4cf6dc4a4a78
#
_cell.length_a   1.000
_cell.length_b   1.000
_cell.length_c   1.000
_cell.angle_alpha   90.00
_cell.angle_beta   90.00
_cell.angle_gamma   90.00
#
_symmetry.space_group_name_H-M   'P 1'
#
loop_
_entity.id
_entity.type
_entity.pdbx_description
1 polymer ?
#
loop_
_entity_poly.entity_id
_entity_poly.type
_entity_poly.pdbx_seq_one_letter_code
_entity_poly.pdbx_strand_id
1 'polypeptide(L)'
;MLRSAENRSLDRGLAVLNALSVHGASSLRDLHAHTHLPKSTIRRLLGTLISRKTVRRSLSDQLYRANIYLPTLNSRFARGEGLLVDRALAPMVALTREVRWSCDLHMFERTRSRIVESTRPLSPYFQFERYIDLEVSVFASAGGLAVLSTWSDEGVLALVNEIGDHPVRGLARAGLTKRELIASLALARSQGYATRVSGYRSDIPLANKLHGIGCPVFQDGTAIGALVMLWPRVLFTPHEFAEMHLDRLQAAARTISSGLADA
;
A
#
# COMPACT_ATOMS: atom_id res chain seq x y z
N MET A 1 -17.06 -16.50 15.83
CA MET A 1 -15.62 -16.32 16.14
C MET A 1 -14.97 -17.69 16.25
N LEU A 2 -14.31 -18.14 15.19
CA LEU A 2 -13.48 -19.34 15.23
C LEU A 2 -12.14 -18.93 15.86
N ARG A 3 -11.91 -19.32 17.11
CA ARG A 3 -10.56 -19.34 17.69
C ARG A 3 -9.78 -20.41 16.92
N SER A 4 -9.03 -20.01 15.89
CA SER A 4 -8.04 -20.84 15.27
C SER A 4 -7.02 -21.23 16.35
N ALA A 5 -6.80 -22.53 16.54
CA ALA A 5 -5.76 -23.01 17.43
C ALA A 5 -4.40 -22.57 16.85
N GLU A 6 -3.76 -21.62 17.50
CA GLU A 6 -2.44 -21.12 17.09
C GLU A 6 -1.43 -22.27 17.07
N ASN A 7 -0.79 -22.45 15.91
CA ASN A 7 0.27 -23.46 15.78
C ASN A 7 1.56 -22.94 16.44
N ARG A 8 1.78 -23.31 17.70
CA ARG A 8 2.93 -22.88 18.51
C ARG A 8 4.29 -23.13 17.85
N SER A 9 4.43 -24.18 17.02
CA SER A 9 5.70 -24.44 16.34
C SER A 9 5.92 -23.47 15.20
N LEU A 10 4.88 -23.10 14.47
CA LEU A 10 4.94 -22.10 13.42
C LEU A 10 5.22 -20.71 14.02
N ASP A 11 4.48 -20.32 15.05
CA ASP A 11 4.66 -19.04 15.75
C ASP A 11 6.12 -18.87 16.23
N ARG A 12 6.67 -19.87 16.88
CA ARG A 12 8.08 -19.87 17.32
C ARG A 12 9.07 -19.81 16.16
N GLY A 13 8.77 -20.47 15.03
CA GLY A 13 9.60 -20.39 13.80
C GLY A 13 9.59 -18.97 13.21
N LEU A 14 8.45 -18.35 13.17
CA LEU A 14 8.30 -16.95 12.73
C LEU A 14 9.03 -15.98 13.67
N ALA A 15 8.98 -16.20 14.99
CA ALA A 15 9.73 -15.40 15.95
C ALA A 15 11.26 -15.44 15.72
N VAL A 16 11.82 -16.63 15.39
CA VAL A 16 13.24 -16.78 15.05
C VAL A 16 13.57 -16.06 13.74
N LEU A 17 12.74 -16.18 12.71
CA LEU A 17 12.94 -15.47 11.44
C LEU A 17 12.85 -13.95 11.63
N ASN A 18 11.90 -13.48 12.41
CA ASN A 18 11.76 -12.07 12.73
C ASN A 18 13.00 -11.53 13.48
N ALA A 19 13.50 -12.27 14.47
CA ALA A 19 14.72 -11.86 15.18
C ALA A 19 15.93 -11.74 14.22
N LEU A 20 16.12 -12.70 13.30
CA LEU A 20 17.17 -12.64 12.28
C LEU A 20 16.98 -11.49 11.29
N SER A 21 15.74 -11.13 10.97
CA SER A 21 15.42 -10.02 10.08
C SER A 21 15.71 -8.66 10.71
N VAL A 22 15.41 -8.51 11.99
CA VAL A 22 15.58 -7.25 12.75
C VAL A 22 17.03 -7.00 13.16
N HIS A 23 17.67 -8.05 13.68
CA HIS A 23 19.01 -7.94 14.30
C HIS A 23 20.14 -8.42 13.39
N GLY A 24 19.82 -8.96 12.20
CA GLY A 24 20.81 -9.46 11.26
C GLY A 24 21.48 -10.73 11.73
N ALA A 25 22.79 -10.82 11.50
CA ALA A 25 23.60 -11.98 11.88
C ALA A 25 23.58 -12.22 13.39
N SER A 26 23.09 -13.37 13.83
CA SER A 26 22.87 -13.68 15.24
C SER A 26 23.41 -15.05 15.61
N SER A 27 23.97 -15.16 16.82
CA SER A 27 24.33 -16.44 17.45
C SER A 27 23.09 -17.11 18.06
N LEU A 28 23.23 -18.36 18.48
CA LEU A 28 22.18 -19.06 19.23
C LEU A 28 21.87 -18.37 20.57
N ARG A 29 22.86 -17.69 21.17
CA ARG A 29 22.70 -16.92 22.41
C ARG A 29 21.86 -15.67 22.15
N ASP A 30 22.15 -14.94 21.06
CA ASP A 30 21.44 -13.70 20.71
C ASP A 30 19.98 -14.02 20.36
N LEU A 31 19.72 -15.08 19.58
CA LEU A 31 18.38 -15.56 19.27
C LEU A 31 17.60 -15.93 20.53
N HIS A 32 18.27 -16.56 21.52
CA HIS A 32 17.63 -16.84 22.80
C HIS A 32 17.27 -15.55 23.55
N ALA A 33 18.15 -14.56 23.56
CA ALA A 33 17.90 -13.28 24.21
C ALA A 33 16.74 -12.52 23.55
N HIS A 34 16.64 -12.54 22.21
CA HIS A 34 15.63 -11.80 21.47
C HIS A 34 14.25 -12.50 21.44
N THR A 35 14.22 -13.85 21.42
CA THR A 35 12.97 -14.60 21.28
C THR A 35 12.44 -15.16 22.60
N HIS A 36 13.27 -15.18 23.65
CA HIS A 36 13.01 -15.86 24.93
C HIS A 36 12.73 -17.38 24.79
N LEU A 37 12.96 -17.96 23.61
CA LEU A 37 12.78 -19.40 23.39
C LEU A 37 13.97 -20.18 23.93
N PRO A 38 13.76 -21.41 24.48
CA PRO A 38 14.86 -22.29 24.87
C PRO A 38 15.81 -22.57 23.70
N LYS A 39 17.14 -22.60 23.96
CA LYS A 39 18.17 -22.86 22.92
C LYS A 39 17.96 -24.18 22.17
N SER A 40 17.44 -25.20 22.83
CA SER A 40 17.08 -26.49 22.21
C SER A 40 15.96 -26.33 21.18
N THR A 41 14.95 -25.54 21.50
CA THR A 41 13.84 -25.20 20.59
C THR A 41 14.37 -24.43 19.38
N ILE A 42 15.15 -23.37 19.60
CA ILE A 42 15.75 -22.55 18.54
C ILE A 42 16.61 -23.43 17.61
N ARG A 43 17.45 -24.34 18.16
CA ARG A 43 18.29 -25.22 17.36
C ARG A 43 17.45 -26.11 16.44
N ARG A 44 16.34 -26.68 16.93
CA ARG A 44 15.44 -27.50 16.12
C ARG A 44 14.76 -26.69 15.02
N LEU A 45 14.27 -25.48 15.33
CA LEU A 45 13.66 -24.57 14.37
C LEU A 45 14.67 -24.13 13.30
N LEU A 46 15.90 -23.77 13.70
CA LEU A 46 16.98 -23.43 12.76
C LEU A 46 17.32 -24.59 11.84
N GLY A 47 17.31 -25.84 12.33
CA GLY A 47 17.50 -27.03 11.47
C GLY A 47 16.46 -27.10 10.36
N THR A 48 15.19 -26.89 10.66
CA THR A 48 14.11 -26.84 9.67
C THR A 48 14.27 -25.64 8.72
N LEU A 49 14.57 -24.47 9.23
CA LEU A 49 14.72 -23.25 8.41
C LEU A 49 15.93 -23.36 7.46
N ILE A 50 17.02 -24.01 7.90
CA ILE A 50 18.21 -24.26 7.07
C ILE A 50 17.88 -25.29 5.97
N SER A 51 17.20 -26.39 6.30
CA SER A 51 16.78 -27.38 5.29
C SER A 51 15.86 -26.78 4.22
N ARG A 52 15.06 -25.76 4.57
CA ARG A 52 14.21 -24.98 3.67
C ARG A 52 14.96 -23.83 2.97
N LYS A 53 16.27 -23.68 3.19
CA LYS A 53 17.10 -22.59 2.63
C LYS A 53 16.65 -21.18 3.00
N THR A 54 15.79 -21.00 3.99
CA THR A 54 15.31 -19.70 4.48
C THR A 54 16.29 -19.05 5.46
N VAL A 55 17.12 -19.85 6.11
CA VAL A 55 18.23 -19.43 6.98
C VAL A 55 19.50 -20.15 6.56
N ARG A 56 20.65 -19.53 6.74
CA ARG A 56 21.97 -20.15 6.62
C ARG A 56 22.79 -19.94 7.88
N ARG A 57 23.72 -20.85 8.13
CA ARG A 57 24.80 -20.64 9.10
C ARG A 57 26.08 -20.35 8.33
N SER A 58 26.71 -19.23 8.61
CA SER A 58 27.97 -18.85 7.96
C SER A 58 29.11 -19.73 8.41
N LEU A 59 29.97 -20.13 7.50
CA LEU A 59 31.18 -20.92 7.81
C LEU A 59 32.25 -20.06 8.50
N SER A 60 32.29 -18.77 8.19
CA SER A 60 33.35 -17.87 8.68
C SER A 60 33.17 -17.46 10.14
N ASP A 61 31.94 -17.14 10.57
CA ASP A 61 31.67 -16.61 11.92
C ASP A 61 30.66 -17.44 12.71
N GLN A 62 30.16 -18.54 12.11
CA GLN A 62 29.20 -19.47 12.71
C GLN A 62 27.85 -18.83 13.09
N LEU A 63 27.58 -17.59 12.65
CA LEU A 63 26.33 -16.89 12.91
C LEU A 63 25.24 -17.32 11.92
N TYR A 64 23.99 -17.23 12.38
CA TYR A 64 22.81 -17.49 11.57
C TYR A 64 22.36 -16.21 10.87
N ARG A 65 21.94 -16.32 9.61
CA ARG A 65 21.43 -15.22 8.77
C ARG A 65 20.21 -15.67 8.00
N ALA A 66 19.24 -14.79 7.87
CA ALA A 66 18.13 -15.02 6.94
C ALA A 66 18.65 -15.01 5.50
N ASN A 67 18.24 -15.99 4.68
CA ASN A 67 18.52 -16.05 3.25
C ASN A 67 17.38 -15.47 2.41
N ILE A 68 16.23 -15.22 3.03
CA ILE A 68 15.10 -14.57 2.41
C ILE A 68 15.08 -13.12 2.90
N TYR A 69 14.91 -12.20 1.97
CA TYR A 69 14.49 -10.86 2.31
C TYR A 69 13.03 -10.98 2.72
N LEU A 70 12.80 -11.12 4.02
CA LEU A 70 11.51 -10.75 4.56
C LEU A 70 11.55 -9.21 4.58
N PRO A 71 10.71 -8.52 3.83
CA PRO A 71 10.46 -7.12 4.14
C PRO A 71 10.09 -7.18 5.62
N THR A 72 10.93 -6.54 6.42
CA THR A 72 10.92 -6.78 7.85
C THR A 72 9.51 -6.61 8.36
N LEU A 73 8.95 -7.65 9.00
CA LEU A 73 7.71 -7.57 9.78
C LEU A 73 7.77 -6.41 10.78
N ASN A 74 8.90 -5.75 10.91
CA ASN A 74 9.22 -4.62 11.74
C ASN A 74 9.60 -3.34 10.98
N SER A 75 9.63 -3.30 9.63
CA SER A 75 9.64 -2.00 8.99
C SER A 75 8.29 -1.34 9.32
N ARG A 76 8.30 -0.09 9.74
CA ARG A 76 7.07 0.70 9.92
C ARG A 76 6.15 0.57 8.70
N PHE A 77 6.72 0.42 7.52
CA PHE A 77 6.02 0.23 6.25
C PHE A 77 5.29 -1.10 6.13
N ALA A 78 5.89 -2.24 6.48
CA ALA A 78 5.22 -3.55 6.38
C ALA A 78 4.09 -3.70 7.42
N ARG A 79 4.25 -3.13 8.63
CA ARG A 79 3.17 -3.08 9.63
C ARG A 79 2.07 -2.12 9.19
N GLY A 80 2.43 -0.94 8.67
CA GLY A 80 1.48 0.05 8.19
C GLY A 80 0.66 -0.47 7.03
N GLU A 81 1.27 -1.18 6.07
CA GLU A 81 0.57 -1.79 4.94
C GLU A 81 -0.40 -2.87 5.40
N GLY A 82 0.05 -3.83 6.20
CA GLY A 82 -0.80 -4.92 6.71
C GLY A 82 -1.99 -4.38 7.49
N LEU A 83 -1.78 -3.40 8.35
CA LEU A 83 -2.85 -2.76 9.11
C LEU A 83 -3.81 -1.99 8.19
N LEU A 84 -3.28 -1.22 7.24
CA LEU A 84 -4.08 -0.48 6.27
C LEU A 84 -5.00 -1.42 5.47
N VAL A 85 -4.45 -2.51 4.93
CA VAL A 85 -5.21 -3.52 4.17
C VAL A 85 -6.25 -4.19 5.05
N ASP A 86 -5.89 -4.61 6.26
CA ASP A 86 -6.82 -5.27 7.21
C ASP A 86 -8.01 -4.38 7.55
N ARG A 87 -7.79 -3.10 7.80
CA ARG A 87 -8.85 -2.12 8.08
C ARG A 87 -9.66 -1.71 6.86
N ALA A 88 -9.06 -1.77 5.68
CA ALA A 88 -9.70 -1.36 4.43
C ALA A 88 -10.57 -2.45 3.80
N LEU A 89 -10.24 -3.73 3.99
CA LEU A 89 -10.85 -4.81 3.22
C LEU A 89 -12.38 -4.86 3.36
N ALA A 90 -12.92 -4.80 4.58
CA ALA A 90 -14.37 -4.87 4.80
C ALA A 90 -15.12 -3.65 4.21
N PRO A 91 -14.70 -2.38 4.44
CA PRO A 91 -15.29 -1.22 3.79
C PRO A 91 -15.22 -1.25 2.26
N MET A 92 -14.09 -1.69 1.68
CA MET A 92 -13.92 -1.81 0.23
C MET A 92 -14.87 -2.83 -0.39
N VAL A 93 -15.00 -3.99 0.24
CA VAL A 93 -15.94 -5.05 -0.20
C VAL A 93 -17.38 -4.56 -0.12
N ALA A 94 -17.77 -3.90 0.98
CA ALA A 94 -19.10 -3.34 1.16
C ALA A 94 -19.40 -2.29 0.07
N LEU A 95 -18.49 -1.34 -0.14
CA LEU A 95 -18.61 -0.32 -1.19
C LEU A 95 -18.80 -0.96 -2.56
N THR A 96 -17.94 -1.89 -2.95
CA THR A 96 -18.01 -2.54 -4.27
C THR A 96 -19.31 -3.35 -4.45
N ARG A 97 -19.80 -4.01 -3.42
CA ARG A 97 -21.10 -4.74 -3.48
C ARG A 97 -22.28 -3.79 -3.67
N GLU A 98 -22.25 -2.64 -3.01
CA GLU A 98 -23.31 -1.64 -3.13
C GLU A 98 -23.33 -0.97 -4.50
N VAL A 99 -22.20 -0.44 -4.95
CA VAL A 99 -22.12 0.37 -6.16
C VAL A 99 -21.77 -0.42 -7.42
N ARG A 100 -21.34 -1.68 -7.30
CA ARG A 100 -20.90 -2.59 -8.35
C ARG A 100 -19.58 -2.20 -9.04
N TRP A 101 -19.04 -1.02 -8.79
CA TRP A 101 -17.74 -0.58 -9.29
C TRP A 101 -16.62 -1.05 -8.35
N SER A 102 -15.45 -1.35 -8.92
CA SER A 102 -14.29 -1.74 -8.13
C SER A 102 -13.62 -0.52 -7.49
N CYS A 103 -12.91 -0.78 -6.40
CA CYS A 103 -11.99 0.18 -5.83
C CYS A 103 -10.62 -0.45 -5.59
N ASP A 104 -9.59 0.39 -5.72
CA ASP A 104 -8.19 0.09 -5.39
C ASP A 104 -7.78 0.86 -4.14
N LEU A 105 -7.04 0.22 -3.25
CA LEU A 105 -6.39 0.87 -2.13
C LEU A 105 -4.96 1.20 -2.52
N HIS A 106 -4.63 2.47 -2.48
CA HIS A 106 -3.28 2.96 -2.74
C HIS A 106 -2.59 3.27 -1.42
N MET A 107 -1.38 2.79 -1.23
CA MET A 107 -0.48 3.20 -0.15
C MET A 107 0.52 4.22 -0.69
N PHE A 108 0.76 5.28 0.08
CA PHE A 108 1.71 6.33 -0.25
C PHE A 108 2.96 6.20 0.61
N GLU A 109 4.10 6.00 -0.03
CA GLU A 109 5.39 5.80 0.62
C GLU A 109 6.35 6.90 0.16
N ARG A 110 6.31 8.06 0.82
CA ARG A 110 7.18 9.22 0.55
C ARG A 110 7.21 9.65 -0.93
N THR A 111 7.92 8.94 -1.81
CA THR A 111 8.07 9.25 -3.23
C THR A 111 7.37 8.25 -4.15
N ARG A 112 6.64 7.30 -3.58
CA ARG A 112 5.97 6.21 -4.29
C ARG A 112 4.52 6.10 -3.92
N SER A 113 3.70 5.69 -4.86
CA SER A 113 2.32 5.25 -4.60
C SER A 113 2.14 3.88 -5.23
N ARG A 114 1.58 2.93 -4.49
CA ARG A 114 1.44 1.54 -4.88
C ARG A 114 0.04 1.03 -4.57
N ILE A 115 -0.51 0.20 -5.44
CA ILE A 115 -1.78 -0.49 -5.18
C ILE A 115 -1.49 -1.66 -4.24
N VAL A 116 -2.07 -1.64 -3.03
CA VAL A 116 -1.85 -2.67 -2.00
C VAL A 116 -3.04 -3.62 -1.85
N GLU A 117 -4.24 -3.21 -2.28
CA GLU A 117 -5.43 -4.07 -2.32
C GLU A 117 -6.39 -3.61 -3.40
N SER A 118 -7.24 -4.53 -3.89
CA SER A 118 -8.21 -4.25 -4.95
C SER A 118 -9.44 -5.14 -4.88
N THR A 119 -10.61 -4.55 -5.12
CA THR A 119 -11.88 -5.28 -5.21
C THR A 119 -12.31 -5.60 -6.66
N ARG A 120 -11.42 -5.44 -7.64
CA ARG A 120 -11.71 -5.74 -9.05
C ARG A 120 -12.28 -7.14 -9.27
N PRO A 121 -11.83 -8.21 -8.57
CA PRO A 121 -12.43 -9.54 -8.70
C PRO A 121 -13.91 -9.63 -8.29
N LEU A 122 -14.40 -8.65 -7.52
CA LEU A 122 -15.78 -8.59 -7.05
C LEU A 122 -16.69 -7.76 -7.96
N SER A 123 -16.11 -6.97 -8.87
CA SER A 123 -16.86 -6.13 -9.80
C SER A 123 -17.21 -6.91 -11.08
N PRO A 124 -18.46 -6.85 -11.58
CA PRO A 124 -18.85 -7.52 -12.81
C PRO A 124 -18.24 -6.88 -14.07
N TYR A 125 -17.62 -5.72 -13.94
CA TYR A 125 -17.16 -4.89 -15.06
C TYR A 125 -15.66 -5.02 -15.36
N PHE A 126 -14.91 -5.78 -14.55
CA PHE A 126 -13.48 -5.94 -14.72
C PHE A 126 -13.09 -7.39 -14.98
N GLN A 127 -12.21 -7.59 -15.96
CA GLN A 127 -11.51 -8.85 -16.16
C GLN A 127 -10.36 -8.98 -15.16
N PHE A 128 -10.02 -10.23 -14.82
CA PHE A 128 -9.03 -10.56 -13.81
C PHE A 128 -7.62 -10.28 -14.33
N GLU A 129 -7.00 -9.18 -13.86
CA GLU A 129 -5.57 -8.91 -14.00
C GLU A 129 -4.98 -8.58 -12.63
N ARG A 130 -3.72 -8.97 -12.41
CA ARG A 130 -3.04 -8.66 -11.16
C ARG A 130 -2.52 -7.23 -11.18
N TYR A 131 -3.02 -6.40 -10.27
CA TYR A 131 -2.59 -5.01 -10.10
C TYR A 131 -1.98 -4.73 -8.72
N ILE A 132 -1.95 -5.74 -7.84
CA ILE A 132 -1.32 -5.61 -6.53
C ILE A 132 0.19 -5.42 -6.71
N ASP A 133 0.78 -4.58 -5.88
CA ASP A 133 2.18 -4.13 -5.93
C ASP A 133 2.55 -3.25 -7.13
N LEU A 134 1.56 -2.86 -7.92
CA LEU A 134 1.79 -1.95 -9.03
C LEU A 134 2.09 -0.55 -8.52
N GLU A 135 3.24 -0.02 -8.93
CA GLU A 135 3.57 1.39 -8.70
C GLU A 135 2.76 2.28 -9.66
N VAL A 136 2.09 3.28 -9.12
CA VAL A 136 1.30 4.26 -9.86
C VAL A 136 1.90 5.65 -9.68
N SER A 137 1.69 6.53 -10.65
CA SER A 137 2.23 7.89 -10.58
C SER A 137 1.68 8.65 -9.38
N VAL A 138 2.57 9.21 -8.58
CA VAL A 138 2.25 10.11 -7.47
C VAL A 138 1.58 11.39 -7.99
N PHE A 139 2.04 11.91 -9.14
CA PHE A 139 1.61 13.19 -9.69
C PHE A 139 0.46 13.09 -10.69
N ALA A 140 0.06 11.90 -11.11
CA ALA A 140 -0.95 11.75 -12.17
C ALA A 140 -2.06 10.73 -11.87
N SER A 141 -1.90 9.85 -10.88
CA SER A 141 -2.97 8.95 -10.48
C SER A 141 -3.96 9.64 -9.54
N ALA A 142 -5.23 9.22 -9.57
CA ALA A 142 -6.24 9.73 -8.65
C ALA A 142 -5.84 9.53 -7.18
N GLY A 143 -5.21 8.40 -6.84
CA GLY A 143 -4.74 8.12 -5.49
C GLY A 143 -3.57 9.01 -5.05
N GLY A 144 -2.57 9.18 -5.90
CA GLY A 144 -1.44 10.08 -5.61
C GLY A 144 -1.90 11.52 -5.42
N LEU A 145 -2.73 12.04 -6.33
CA LEU A 145 -3.26 13.40 -6.23
C LEU A 145 -4.20 13.57 -5.02
N ALA A 146 -4.95 12.53 -4.61
CA ALA A 146 -5.77 12.58 -3.41
C ALA A 146 -4.92 12.76 -2.14
N VAL A 147 -3.79 12.06 -2.03
CA VAL A 147 -2.85 12.25 -0.91
C VAL A 147 -2.21 13.64 -0.99
N LEU A 148 -1.68 14.03 -2.16
CA LEU A 148 -1.01 15.33 -2.32
C LEU A 148 -1.95 16.52 -2.12
N SER A 149 -3.25 16.38 -2.36
CA SER A 149 -4.23 17.45 -2.09
C SER A 149 -4.34 17.82 -0.60
N THR A 150 -3.87 16.93 0.30
CA THR A 150 -3.83 17.20 1.74
C THR A 150 -2.57 17.95 2.20
N TRP A 151 -1.58 18.12 1.32
CA TRP A 151 -0.32 18.80 1.61
C TRP A 151 -0.39 20.28 1.27
N SER A 152 0.53 21.09 1.83
CA SER A 152 0.76 22.44 1.36
C SER A 152 1.41 22.45 -0.03
N ASP A 153 1.23 23.53 -0.78
CA ASP A 153 1.83 23.66 -2.10
C ASP A 153 3.37 23.62 -2.04
N GLU A 154 3.96 24.18 -0.98
CA GLU A 154 5.41 24.13 -0.71
C GLU A 154 5.88 22.69 -0.50
N GLY A 155 5.13 21.90 0.28
CA GLY A 155 5.43 20.48 0.52
C GLY A 155 5.38 19.65 -0.77
N VAL A 156 4.39 19.92 -1.62
CA VAL A 156 4.27 19.28 -2.94
C VAL A 156 5.44 19.66 -3.85
N LEU A 157 5.81 20.95 -3.90
CA LEU A 157 6.93 21.40 -4.72
C LEU A 157 8.28 20.86 -4.21
N ALA A 158 8.44 20.68 -2.90
CA ALA A 158 9.61 20.01 -2.32
C ALA A 158 9.69 18.56 -2.77
N LEU A 159 8.56 17.83 -2.78
CA LEU A 159 8.50 16.46 -3.30
C LEU A 159 8.82 16.39 -4.80
N VAL A 160 8.33 17.33 -5.61
CA VAL A 160 8.67 17.42 -7.04
C VAL A 160 10.19 17.57 -7.22
N ASN A 161 10.82 18.43 -6.42
CA ASN A 161 12.28 18.63 -6.49
C ASN A 161 13.05 17.39 -5.97
N GLU A 162 12.56 16.71 -4.95
CA GLU A 162 13.17 15.48 -4.42
C GLU A 162 13.14 14.34 -5.46
N ILE A 163 12.01 14.16 -6.15
CA ILE A 163 11.87 13.13 -7.19
C ILE A 163 12.67 13.52 -8.44
N GLY A 164 12.75 14.82 -8.75
CA GLY A 164 13.48 15.37 -9.91
C GLY A 164 13.00 14.77 -11.24
N ASP A 165 13.93 14.60 -12.17
CA ASP A 165 13.66 14.08 -13.53
C ASP A 165 13.63 12.54 -13.58
N HIS A 166 13.16 11.88 -12.53
CA HIS A 166 13.07 10.43 -12.50
C HIS A 166 12.20 9.92 -13.68
N PRO A 167 12.69 8.98 -14.52
CA PRO A 167 12.04 8.62 -15.79
C PRO A 167 10.64 7.99 -15.61
N VAL A 168 10.36 7.40 -14.45
CA VAL A 168 9.07 6.75 -14.16
C VAL A 168 8.20 7.61 -13.22
N ARG A 169 8.82 8.27 -12.23
CA ARG A 169 8.12 8.97 -11.15
C ARG A 169 8.09 10.48 -11.28
N GLY A 170 8.96 11.05 -12.11
CA GLY A 170 9.10 12.49 -12.30
C GLY A 170 7.84 13.16 -12.84
N LEU A 171 7.71 14.44 -12.57
CA LEU A 171 6.57 15.25 -13.00
C LEU A 171 6.43 15.31 -14.52
N ALA A 172 7.54 15.33 -15.25
CA ALA A 172 7.57 15.29 -16.73
C ALA A 172 6.90 14.01 -17.28
N ARG A 173 7.07 12.86 -16.60
CA ARG A 173 6.39 11.60 -16.97
C ARG A 173 4.87 11.68 -16.79
N ALA A 174 4.41 12.50 -15.85
CA ALA A 174 2.99 12.79 -15.66
C ALA A 174 2.43 13.72 -16.76
N GLY A 175 3.28 14.34 -17.56
CA GLY A 175 2.89 15.31 -18.57
C GLY A 175 2.40 16.64 -18.00
N LEU A 176 2.87 17.02 -16.81
CA LEU A 176 2.45 18.20 -16.08
C LEU A 176 3.61 19.16 -15.84
N THR A 177 3.31 20.44 -15.87
CA THR A 177 4.12 21.50 -15.24
C THR A 177 3.81 21.60 -13.75
N LYS A 178 4.71 22.22 -12.96
CA LYS A 178 4.45 22.53 -11.53
C LYS A 178 3.15 23.32 -11.33
N ARG A 179 2.88 24.28 -12.22
CA ARG A 179 1.66 25.10 -12.18
C ARG A 179 0.39 24.27 -12.38
N GLU A 180 0.39 23.37 -13.35
CA GLU A 180 -0.74 22.48 -13.64
C GLU A 180 -0.96 21.48 -12.51
N LEU A 181 0.11 20.96 -11.91
CA LEU A 181 0.00 20.11 -10.72
C LEU A 181 -0.70 20.86 -9.58
N ILE A 182 -0.24 22.05 -9.21
CA ILE A 182 -0.84 22.85 -8.14
C ILE A 182 -2.31 23.19 -8.45
N ALA A 183 -2.63 23.55 -9.70
CA ALA A 183 -4.02 23.79 -10.11
C ALA A 183 -4.90 22.53 -9.97
N SER A 184 -4.37 21.34 -10.33
CA SER A 184 -5.07 20.07 -10.17
C SER A 184 -5.33 19.74 -8.68
N LEU A 185 -4.38 20.06 -7.80
CA LEU A 185 -4.55 19.87 -6.36
C LEU A 185 -5.53 20.86 -5.74
N ALA A 186 -5.52 22.12 -6.19
CA ALA A 186 -6.51 23.13 -5.77
C ALA A 186 -7.93 22.69 -6.15
N LEU A 187 -8.12 22.16 -7.36
CA LEU A 187 -9.39 21.60 -7.80
C LEU A 187 -9.77 20.37 -6.92
N ALA A 188 -8.85 19.46 -6.65
CA ALA A 188 -9.13 18.30 -5.80
C ALA A 188 -9.57 18.71 -4.37
N ARG A 189 -8.94 19.74 -3.80
CA ARG A 189 -9.34 20.30 -2.50
C ARG A 189 -10.76 20.89 -2.52
N SER A 190 -11.10 21.64 -3.58
CA SER A 190 -12.41 22.31 -3.67
C SER A 190 -13.56 21.34 -3.91
N GLN A 191 -13.33 20.27 -4.69
CA GLN A 191 -14.39 19.30 -5.02
C GLN A 191 -14.43 18.09 -4.08
N GLY A 192 -13.41 17.93 -3.19
CA GLY A 192 -13.37 16.86 -2.20
C GLY A 192 -12.94 15.48 -2.73
N TYR A 193 -12.42 15.41 -3.95
CA TYR A 193 -11.85 14.20 -4.56
C TYR A 193 -10.79 14.56 -5.61
N ALA A 194 -9.86 13.67 -5.87
CA ALA A 194 -8.90 13.81 -6.95
C ALA A 194 -9.26 12.93 -8.14
N THR A 195 -8.91 13.36 -9.34
CA THR A 195 -9.08 12.59 -10.58
C THR A 195 -7.73 12.28 -11.20
N ARG A 196 -7.66 11.22 -12.00
CA ARG A 196 -6.48 10.93 -12.82
C ARG A 196 -6.28 12.04 -13.86
N VAL A 197 -5.02 12.46 -14.06
CA VAL A 197 -4.66 13.43 -15.11
C VAL A 197 -5.05 12.91 -16.49
N SER A 198 -5.79 13.72 -17.25
CA SER A 198 -6.39 13.30 -18.52
C SER A 198 -5.37 12.85 -19.57
N GLY A 199 -4.23 13.54 -19.68
CA GLY A 199 -3.15 13.25 -20.63
C GLY A 199 -2.19 12.14 -20.20
N TYR A 200 -2.22 11.72 -18.94
CA TYR A 200 -1.29 10.74 -18.41
C TYR A 200 -1.52 9.34 -18.99
N ARG A 201 -0.44 8.76 -19.54
CA ARG A 201 -0.43 7.37 -20.00
C ARG A 201 0.44 6.49 -19.10
N SER A 202 -0.20 5.54 -18.47
CA SER A 202 0.44 4.46 -17.73
C SER A 202 1.07 3.46 -18.69
N ASP A 203 2.10 2.76 -18.25
CA ASP A 203 2.71 1.65 -18.99
C ASP A 203 1.78 0.42 -19.08
N ILE A 204 0.65 0.47 -18.37
CA ILE A 204 -0.38 -0.55 -18.40
C ILE A 204 -1.49 -0.13 -19.36
N PRO A 205 -1.66 -0.82 -20.50
CA PRO A 205 -2.63 -0.44 -21.53
C PRO A 205 -4.06 -0.33 -21.00
N LEU A 206 -4.51 -1.27 -20.15
CA LEU A 206 -5.85 -1.27 -19.60
C LEU A 206 -6.09 -0.08 -18.66
N ALA A 207 -5.11 0.29 -17.84
CA ALA A 207 -5.22 1.47 -16.97
C ALA A 207 -5.48 2.76 -17.76
N ASN A 208 -5.08 2.82 -19.04
CA ASN A 208 -5.33 3.97 -19.90
C ASN A 208 -6.78 4.06 -20.40
N LYS A 209 -7.56 3.00 -20.24
CA LYS A 209 -9.00 2.96 -20.59
C LYS A 209 -9.90 3.29 -19.42
N LEU A 210 -9.32 3.53 -18.24
CA LEU A 210 -10.06 3.79 -17.00
C LEU A 210 -10.02 5.27 -16.61
N HIS A 211 -11.12 5.75 -16.06
CA HIS A 211 -11.17 6.89 -15.17
C HIS A 211 -11.10 6.42 -13.72
N GLY A 212 -10.81 7.33 -12.80
CA GLY A 212 -10.85 7.08 -11.38
C GLY A 212 -11.03 8.37 -10.60
N ILE A 213 -11.77 8.28 -9.50
CA ILE A 213 -11.82 9.29 -8.44
C ILE A 213 -11.21 8.70 -7.17
N GLY A 214 -10.48 9.51 -6.42
CA GLY A 214 -9.77 9.08 -5.21
C GLY A 214 -10.01 10.03 -4.04
N CYS A 215 -10.16 9.44 -2.85
CA CYS A 215 -10.23 10.16 -1.58
C CYS A 215 -9.10 9.72 -0.66
N PRO A 216 -8.46 10.64 0.10
CA PRO A 216 -7.37 10.30 1.00
C PRO A 216 -7.83 9.42 2.17
N VAL A 217 -6.93 8.56 2.63
CA VAL A 217 -7.07 7.75 3.85
C VAL A 217 -6.04 8.23 4.85
N PHE A 218 -6.48 8.51 6.06
CA PHE A 218 -5.67 9.13 7.10
C PHE A 218 -5.33 8.14 8.22
N GLN A 219 -4.15 8.31 8.78
CA GLN A 219 -3.74 7.75 10.07
C GLN A 219 -3.09 8.87 10.87
N ASP A 220 -3.54 9.09 12.11
CA ASP A 220 -3.04 10.13 13.02
C ASP A 220 -2.95 11.53 12.35
N GLY A 221 -3.98 11.90 11.59
CA GLY A 221 -4.06 13.17 10.88
C GLY A 221 -3.21 13.27 9.60
N THR A 222 -2.43 12.26 9.28
CA THR A 222 -1.58 12.22 8.08
C THR A 222 -2.20 11.32 7.01
N ALA A 223 -2.29 11.78 5.77
CA ALA A 223 -2.74 10.95 4.65
C ALA A 223 -1.65 9.94 4.29
N ILE A 224 -1.91 8.65 4.53
CA ILE A 224 -0.99 7.53 4.28
C ILE A 224 -1.30 6.77 2.99
N GLY A 225 -2.43 7.06 2.39
CA GLY A 225 -2.90 6.40 1.18
C GLY A 225 -4.18 7.01 0.65
N ALA A 226 -4.81 6.32 -0.28
CA ALA A 226 -6.09 6.74 -0.87
C ALA A 226 -6.94 5.54 -1.26
N LEU A 227 -8.25 5.68 -1.14
CA LEU A 227 -9.22 4.78 -1.74
C LEU A 227 -9.67 5.35 -3.10
N VAL A 228 -9.55 4.55 -4.15
CA VAL A 228 -9.80 4.97 -5.54
C VAL A 228 -10.87 4.11 -6.17
N MET A 229 -11.98 4.68 -6.63
CA MET A 229 -12.94 3.98 -7.47
C MET A 229 -12.58 4.13 -8.94
N LEU A 230 -12.83 3.08 -9.72
CA LEU A 230 -12.44 2.97 -11.13
C LEU A 230 -13.62 2.55 -12.01
N TRP A 231 -13.66 3.10 -13.23
CA TRP A 231 -14.64 2.73 -14.25
C TRP A 231 -14.10 2.97 -15.67
N PRO A 232 -14.67 2.31 -16.71
CA PRO A 232 -14.31 2.57 -18.10
C PRO A 232 -14.60 4.01 -18.51
N ARG A 233 -13.62 4.69 -19.14
CA ARG A 233 -13.71 6.12 -19.53
C ARG A 233 -14.88 6.45 -20.45
N VAL A 234 -15.36 5.47 -21.18
CA VAL A 234 -16.46 5.63 -22.17
C VAL A 234 -17.84 5.75 -21.53
N LEU A 235 -17.97 5.46 -20.22
CA LEU A 235 -19.29 5.38 -19.58
C LEU A 235 -19.68 6.71 -18.89
N PHE A 236 -18.77 7.30 -18.16
CA PHE A 236 -19.03 8.51 -17.37
C PHE A 236 -17.81 9.42 -17.33
N THR A 237 -18.04 10.71 -17.30
CA THR A 237 -17.02 11.69 -16.91
C THR A 237 -16.72 11.57 -15.41
N PRO A 238 -15.58 12.09 -14.92
CA PRO A 238 -15.29 12.12 -13.49
C PRO A 238 -16.33 12.86 -12.66
N HIS A 239 -16.91 13.92 -13.20
CA HIS A 239 -17.96 14.72 -12.52
C HIS A 239 -19.26 13.92 -12.36
N GLU A 240 -19.81 13.37 -13.44
CA GLU A 240 -21.00 12.54 -13.41
C GLU A 240 -20.85 11.35 -12.46
N PHE A 241 -19.69 10.70 -12.48
CA PHE A 241 -19.42 9.58 -11.58
C PHE A 241 -19.33 10.00 -10.11
N ALA A 242 -18.73 11.17 -9.84
CA ALA A 242 -18.66 11.72 -8.50
C ALA A 242 -20.06 12.08 -7.95
N GLU A 243 -20.94 12.70 -8.77
CA GLU A 243 -22.32 12.98 -8.36
C GLU A 243 -23.07 11.73 -7.89
N MET A 244 -22.81 10.59 -8.52
CA MET A 244 -23.48 9.33 -8.18
C MET A 244 -22.86 8.61 -6.97
N HIS A 245 -21.54 8.72 -6.74
CA HIS A 245 -20.83 7.78 -5.89
C HIS A 245 -19.85 8.40 -4.89
N LEU A 246 -19.61 9.73 -4.93
CA LEU A 246 -18.59 10.38 -4.08
C LEU A 246 -18.88 10.22 -2.59
N ASP A 247 -20.12 10.41 -2.16
CA ASP A 247 -20.49 10.31 -0.74
C ASP A 247 -20.16 8.93 -0.16
N ARG A 248 -20.40 7.87 -0.97
CA ARG A 248 -20.10 6.49 -0.58
C ARG A 248 -18.60 6.23 -0.52
N LEU A 249 -17.84 6.74 -1.50
CA LEU A 249 -16.40 6.65 -1.52
C LEU A 249 -15.78 7.36 -0.30
N GLN A 250 -16.22 8.58 -0.01
CA GLN A 250 -15.77 9.35 1.15
C GLN A 250 -16.15 8.67 2.47
N ALA A 251 -17.36 8.10 2.58
CA ALA A 251 -17.80 7.37 3.75
C ALA A 251 -16.89 6.13 3.99
N ALA A 252 -16.59 5.36 2.94
CA ALA A 252 -15.67 4.23 3.04
C ALA A 252 -14.26 4.66 3.44
N ALA A 253 -13.72 5.73 2.84
CA ALA A 253 -12.40 6.27 3.19
C ALA A 253 -12.34 6.75 4.64
N ARG A 254 -13.40 7.40 5.15
CA ARG A 254 -13.51 7.80 6.57
C ARG A 254 -13.57 6.59 7.49
N THR A 255 -14.33 5.55 7.14
CA THR A 255 -14.40 4.31 7.93
C THR A 255 -13.03 3.63 8.05
N ILE A 256 -12.27 3.58 6.95
CA ILE A 256 -10.90 3.06 6.96
C ILE A 256 -10.01 3.90 7.89
N SER A 257 -10.06 5.23 7.75
CA SER A 257 -9.25 6.16 8.55
C SER A 257 -9.56 6.04 10.05
N SER A 258 -10.84 5.97 10.43
CA SER A 258 -11.25 5.76 11.83
C SER A 258 -10.73 4.42 12.39
N GLY A 259 -10.82 3.34 11.61
CA GLY A 259 -10.30 2.04 12.02
C GLY A 259 -8.77 2.00 12.17
N LEU A 260 -8.04 2.94 11.58
CA LEU A 260 -6.58 3.07 11.74
C LEU A 260 -6.20 3.87 13.00
N ALA A 261 -7.04 4.80 13.45
CA ALA A 261 -6.81 5.58 14.66
C ALA A 261 -7.01 4.74 15.94
N ASP A 262 -7.83 3.69 15.87
CA ASP A 262 -8.15 2.79 16.99
C ASP A 262 -7.15 1.62 17.16
N ALA A 263 -6.05 1.60 16.40
CA ALA A 263 -5.09 0.49 16.35
C ALA A 263 -3.72 0.87 16.90
#